data_827c8bfb91c19251f52071aae5cf7913
#
_entry.id   827c8bfb91c19251f52071aae5cf7913
#
_cell.length_a   1.000
_cell.length_b   1.000
_cell.length_c   1.000
_cell.angle_alpha   90.00
_cell.angle_beta   90.00
_cell.angle_gamma   90.00
#
_symmetry.space_group_name_H-M   'P 1'
#
loop_
_entity.id
_entity.type
_entity.pdbx_description
1 polymer ?
#
loop_
_entity_poly.entity_id
_entity_poly.type
_entity_poly.pdbx_seq_one_letter_code
_entity_poly.pdbx_strand_id
1 'polypeptide(L)'
;MAELLRLFVSATNDLEAGRAAIGKAIAQLPVQIGIEIRRTPASGASFETIHELIANVDRFYFLMGRDISAPAEVEWLLAWKLQRSVLAMRNNSVPTPAAQEFVRAVPLEWTTFRSVSDLVRIVTLDVVRILRHPTNRYGLNVTELELLSTHAERIKKLPVNVGGELGGAEGGGVLLDIGHREPLLGVALDE
;
A
#
# COMPACT_ATOMS: atom_id res chain seq x y z
N MET A 1 -4.53 30.58 0.85
CA MET A 1 -3.89 29.64 1.80
C MET A 1 -3.75 28.31 1.08
N ALA A 2 -2.61 27.63 1.19
CA ALA A 2 -2.44 26.29 0.66
C ALA A 2 -3.39 25.32 1.36
N GLU A 3 -4.03 24.45 0.60
CA GLU A 3 -4.92 23.42 1.16
C GLU A 3 -4.12 22.22 1.66
N LEU A 4 -4.71 21.47 2.59
CA LEU A 4 -4.18 20.21 3.11
C LEU A 4 -4.64 19.07 2.18
N LEU A 5 -3.72 18.26 1.70
CA LEU A 5 -4.07 17.06 0.94
C LEU A 5 -4.54 15.95 1.91
N ARG A 6 -5.80 15.57 1.81
CA ARG A 6 -6.41 14.53 2.65
C ARG A 6 -6.55 13.23 1.89
N LEU A 7 -5.94 12.20 2.43
CA LEU A 7 -5.93 10.85 1.86
C LEU A 7 -6.62 9.89 2.83
N PHE A 8 -7.45 8.99 2.34
CA PHE A 8 -7.94 7.86 3.12
C PHE A 8 -7.34 6.56 2.56
N VAL A 9 -6.84 5.70 3.44
CA VAL A 9 -6.27 4.41 3.07
C VAL A 9 -7.10 3.29 3.64
N SER A 10 -7.90 2.68 2.78
CA SER A 10 -8.61 1.42 3.04
C SER A 10 -7.76 0.25 2.58
N ALA A 11 -7.59 -0.76 3.40
CA ALA A 11 -6.85 -1.97 3.03
C ALA A 11 -7.44 -3.19 3.73
N THR A 12 -7.43 -4.31 3.03
CA THR A 12 -7.74 -5.62 3.62
C THR A 12 -6.66 -6.02 4.63
N ASN A 13 -6.99 -6.89 5.57
CA ASN A 13 -6.13 -7.22 6.71
C ASN A 13 -4.77 -7.80 6.32
N ASP A 14 -4.68 -8.46 5.18
CA ASP A 14 -3.45 -9.03 4.62
C ASP A 14 -2.52 -7.97 3.98
N LEU A 15 -2.95 -6.71 3.91
CA LEU A 15 -2.19 -5.61 3.31
C LEU A 15 -1.80 -4.49 4.29
N GLU A 16 -1.65 -4.78 5.58
CA GLU A 16 -1.19 -3.77 6.55
C GLU A 16 0.19 -3.19 6.20
N ALA A 17 1.11 -4.03 5.70
CA ALA A 17 2.39 -3.57 5.16
C ALA A 17 2.23 -2.59 3.98
N GLY A 18 1.16 -2.74 3.19
CA GLY A 18 0.80 -1.82 2.11
C GLY A 18 0.42 -0.43 2.63
N ARG A 19 -0.29 -0.35 3.76
CA ARG A 19 -0.59 0.94 4.40
C ARG A 19 0.67 1.68 4.82
N ALA A 20 1.61 0.99 5.47
CA ALA A 20 2.90 1.56 5.84
C ALA A 20 3.71 2.04 4.62
N ALA A 21 3.64 1.29 3.52
CA ALA A 21 4.29 1.65 2.27
C ALA A 21 3.75 2.95 1.67
N ILE A 22 2.44 3.20 1.77
CA ILE A 22 1.84 4.47 1.33
C ILE A 22 2.38 5.64 2.16
N GLY A 23 2.44 5.51 3.48
CA GLY A 23 3.04 6.51 4.36
C GLY A 23 4.50 6.82 3.96
N LYS A 24 5.28 5.77 3.68
CA LYS A 24 6.67 5.91 3.22
C LYS A 24 6.76 6.62 1.87
N ALA A 25 5.89 6.28 0.91
CA ALA A 25 5.84 6.92 -0.40
C ALA A 25 5.64 8.44 -0.29
N ILE A 26 4.73 8.85 0.60
CA ILE A 26 4.42 10.25 0.86
C ILE A 26 5.59 10.97 1.54
N ALA A 27 6.22 10.34 2.54
CA ALA A 27 7.38 10.89 3.24
C ALA A 27 8.63 11.07 2.34
N GLN A 28 8.67 10.38 1.21
CA GLN A 28 9.77 10.46 0.23
C GLN A 28 9.55 11.52 -0.87
N LEU A 29 8.46 12.27 -0.83
CA LEU A 29 8.23 13.35 -1.78
C LEU A 29 9.30 14.44 -1.62
N PRO A 30 9.81 15.03 -2.71
CA PRO A 30 10.87 16.02 -2.67
C PRO A 30 10.39 17.43 -2.29
N VAL A 31 9.15 17.56 -1.84
CA VAL A 31 8.53 18.83 -1.45
C VAL A 31 7.84 18.68 -0.10
N GLN A 32 7.74 19.78 0.65
CA GLN A 32 7.04 19.81 1.93
C GLN A 32 5.64 20.38 1.73
N ILE A 33 4.64 19.54 1.88
CA ILE A 33 3.23 19.92 1.83
C ILE A 33 2.48 19.32 3.03
N GLY A 34 1.41 19.98 3.41
CA GLY A 34 0.50 19.42 4.42
C GLY A 34 -0.25 18.21 3.84
N ILE A 35 0.01 17.00 4.38
CA ILE A 35 -0.71 15.78 4.03
C ILE A 35 -1.28 15.15 5.29
N GLU A 36 -2.55 14.82 5.24
CA GLU A 36 -3.25 14.06 6.27
C GLU A 36 -3.64 12.69 5.74
N ILE A 37 -3.13 11.63 6.38
CA ILE A 37 -3.49 10.24 6.03
C ILE A 37 -4.47 9.73 7.07
N ARG A 38 -5.67 9.39 6.62
CA ARG A 38 -6.76 8.85 7.43
C ARG A 38 -6.93 7.36 7.21
N ARG A 39 -7.39 6.69 8.25
CA ARG A 39 -7.77 5.26 8.23
C ARG A 39 -8.80 5.00 9.30
N THR A 40 -9.55 3.93 9.17
CA THR A 40 -10.36 3.42 10.27
C THR A 40 -9.46 2.93 11.40
N PRO A 41 -9.71 3.30 12.66
CA PRO A 41 -8.96 2.79 13.80
C PRO A 41 -8.99 1.25 13.86
N ALA A 42 -7.90 0.64 14.33
CA ALA A 42 -7.81 -0.82 14.46
C ALA A 42 -8.83 -1.40 15.47
N SER A 43 -9.24 -0.60 16.44
CA SER A 43 -10.31 -0.94 17.40
C SER A 43 -11.72 -0.93 16.79
N GLY A 44 -11.84 -0.57 15.50
CA GLY A 44 -13.11 -0.31 14.85
C GLY A 44 -13.58 1.13 15.05
N ALA A 45 -14.62 1.51 14.34
CA ALA A 45 -15.27 2.82 14.46
C ALA A 45 -16.76 2.69 14.14
N SER A 46 -17.57 3.64 14.62
CA SER A 46 -18.97 3.73 14.23
C SER A 46 -19.10 4.11 12.75
N PHE A 47 -20.27 3.82 12.18
CA PHE A 47 -20.55 4.21 10.80
C PHE A 47 -20.38 5.72 10.58
N GLU A 48 -20.85 6.53 11.52
CA GLU A 48 -20.75 8.00 11.49
C GLU A 48 -19.29 8.46 11.48
N THR A 49 -18.45 7.83 12.32
CA THR A 49 -17.00 8.13 12.35
C THR A 49 -16.33 7.78 11.02
N ILE A 50 -16.63 6.62 10.45
CA ILE A 50 -16.08 6.21 9.14
C ILE A 50 -16.55 7.18 8.05
N HIS A 51 -17.82 7.56 8.09
CA HIS A 51 -18.39 8.54 7.16
C HIS A 51 -17.64 9.88 7.23
N GLU A 52 -17.41 10.43 8.44
CA GLU A 52 -16.67 11.68 8.63
C GLU A 52 -15.22 11.59 8.13
N LEU A 53 -14.56 10.47 8.39
CA LEU A 53 -13.19 10.24 7.92
C LEU A 53 -13.08 10.25 6.39
N ILE A 54 -14.12 9.77 5.68
CA ILE A 54 -14.13 9.64 4.21
C ILE A 54 -14.75 10.87 3.54
N ALA A 55 -15.67 11.57 4.20
CA ALA A 55 -16.47 12.64 3.59
C ALA A 55 -15.65 13.78 2.98
N ASN A 56 -14.49 14.09 3.55
CA ASN A 56 -13.67 15.26 3.17
C ASN A 56 -12.27 14.86 2.67
N VAL A 57 -12.14 13.69 2.01
CA VAL A 57 -10.85 13.30 1.43
C VAL A 57 -10.75 13.70 -0.03
N ASP A 58 -9.53 14.06 -0.43
CA ASP A 58 -9.21 14.38 -1.83
C ASP A 58 -8.98 13.11 -2.65
N ARG A 59 -8.47 12.06 -1.98
CA ARG A 59 -8.19 10.78 -2.62
C ARG A 59 -8.45 9.62 -1.66
N PHE A 60 -9.12 8.60 -2.17
CA PHE A 60 -9.35 7.34 -1.47
C PHE A 60 -8.51 6.23 -2.13
N TYR A 61 -7.56 5.67 -1.38
CA TYR A 61 -6.77 4.52 -1.78
C TYR A 61 -7.43 3.25 -1.28
N PHE A 62 -7.79 2.37 -2.18
CA PHE A 62 -8.39 1.08 -1.86
C PHE A 62 -7.40 -0.04 -2.19
N LEU A 63 -6.89 -0.70 -1.17
CA LEU A 63 -5.96 -1.82 -1.28
C LEU A 63 -6.70 -3.13 -1.03
N MET A 64 -6.80 -3.97 -2.03
CA MET A 64 -7.37 -5.30 -1.92
C MET A 64 -6.30 -6.36 -2.07
N GLY A 65 -6.19 -7.23 -1.08
CA GLY A 65 -5.33 -8.38 -1.09
C GLY A 65 -6.00 -9.60 -1.73
N ARG A 66 -5.85 -10.72 -1.07
CA ARG A 66 -6.41 -11.99 -1.52
C ARG A 66 -7.93 -12.06 -1.37
N ASP A 67 -8.47 -11.38 -0.36
CA ASP A 67 -9.90 -11.42 -0.06
C ASP A 67 -10.44 -10.02 0.24
N ILE A 68 -11.76 -9.89 0.22
CA ILE A 68 -12.44 -8.68 0.67
C ILE A 68 -12.84 -8.85 2.14
N SER A 69 -12.54 -7.87 2.97
CA SER A 69 -12.94 -7.85 4.37
C SER A 69 -14.04 -6.84 4.64
N ALA A 70 -14.92 -7.13 5.58
CA ALA A 70 -16.06 -6.28 5.91
C ALA A 70 -15.72 -4.80 6.19
N PRO A 71 -14.68 -4.42 6.94
CA PRO A 71 -14.33 -3.01 7.10
C PRO A 71 -14.02 -2.33 5.76
N ALA A 72 -13.21 -2.94 4.91
CA ALA A 72 -12.81 -2.37 3.63
C ALA A 72 -13.98 -2.26 2.64
N GLU A 73 -14.92 -3.20 2.67
CA GLU A 73 -16.14 -3.16 1.86
C GLU A 73 -17.04 -1.98 2.26
N VAL A 74 -17.25 -1.76 3.54
CA VAL A 74 -18.06 -0.63 4.05
C VAL A 74 -17.39 0.71 3.71
N GLU A 75 -16.10 0.81 3.90
CA GLU A 75 -15.30 2.01 3.55
C GLU A 75 -15.40 2.31 2.05
N TRP A 76 -15.27 1.28 1.21
CA TRP A 76 -15.45 1.39 -0.23
C TRP A 76 -16.86 1.91 -0.60
N LEU A 77 -17.91 1.30 -0.02
CA LEU A 77 -19.29 1.67 -0.31
C LEU A 77 -19.56 3.13 0.06
N LEU A 78 -18.99 3.62 1.17
CA LEU A 78 -19.07 5.02 1.58
C LEU A 78 -18.33 5.93 0.60
N ALA A 79 -17.10 5.58 0.23
CA ALA A 79 -16.33 6.36 -0.75
C ALA A 79 -17.08 6.48 -2.08
N TRP A 80 -17.71 5.39 -2.53
CA TRP A 80 -18.55 5.36 -3.73
C TRP A 80 -19.78 6.27 -3.61
N LYS A 81 -20.56 6.13 -2.54
CA LYS A 81 -21.74 6.97 -2.28
C LYS A 81 -21.41 8.44 -2.18
N LEU A 82 -20.27 8.78 -1.60
CA LEU A 82 -19.78 10.14 -1.43
C LEU A 82 -19.04 10.67 -2.68
N GLN A 83 -18.98 9.88 -3.76
CA GLN A 83 -18.33 10.23 -5.02
C GLN A 83 -16.86 10.68 -4.82
N ARG A 84 -16.14 10.00 -3.92
CA ARG A 84 -14.72 10.28 -3.70
C ARG A 84 -13.88 9.80 -4.88
N SER A 85 -12.78 10.49 -5.14
CA SER A 85 -11.82 10.07 -6.15
C SER A 85 -11.06 8.84 -5.65
N VAL A 86 -11.30 7.67 -6.26
CA VAL A 86 -10.76 6.38 -5.83
C VAL A 86 -9.60 5.94 -6.73
N LEU A 87 -8.54 5.40 -6.12
CA LEU A 87 -7.56 4.56 -6.79
C LEU A 87 -7.65 3.15 -6.19
N ALA A 88 -8.22 2.24 -6.96
CA ALA A 88 -8.34 0.85 -6.57
C ALA A 88 -7.08 0.07 -6.99
N MET A 89 -6.45 -0.56 -6.02
CA MET A 89 -5.22 -1.32 -6.20
C MET A 89 -5.39 -2.73 -5.63
N ARG A 90 -4.94 -3.74 -6.37
CA ARG A 90 -4.95 -5.12 -5.89
C ARG A 90 -3.56 -5.74 -6.03
N ASN A 91 -3.22 -6.62 -5.10
CA ASN A 91 -2.01 -7.41 -5.25
C ASN A 91 -2.20 -8.50 -6.33
N ASN A 92 -1.07 -9.10 -6.76
CA ASN A 92 -1.07 -10.14 -7.79
C ASN A 92 -1.37 -11.55 -7.23
N SER A 93 -1.91 -11.68 -6.02
CA SER A 93 -2.29 -12.97 -5.45
C SER A 93 -3.56 -13.51 -6.11
N VAL A 94 -3.74 -14.83 -6.03
CA VAL A 94 -4.97 -15.48 -6.48
C VAL A 94 -6.11 -15.08 -5.54
N PRO A 95 -7.12 -14.36 -6.02
CA PRO A 95 -8.22 -13.90 -5.18
C PRO A 95 -9.17 -15.04 -4.82
N THR A 96 -9.84 -14.92 -3.68
CA THR A 96 -10.95 -15.80 -3.31
C THR A 96 -12.13 -15.63 -4.26
N PRO A 97 -13.09 -16.58 -4.33
CA PRO A 97 -14.30 -16.42 -5.12
C PRO A 97 -15.08 -15.15 -4.77
N ALA A 98 -15.17 -14.79 -3.47
CA ALA A 98 -15.83 -13.56 -3.03
C ALA A 98 -15.13 -12.30 -3.56
N ALA A 99 -13.79 -12.25 -3.47
CA ALA A 99 -13.00 -11.16 -4.03
C ALA A 99 -13.11 -11.07 -5.55
N GLN A 100 -13.21 -12.20 -6.27
CA GLN A 100 -13.43 -12.21 -7.71
C GLN A 100 -14.78 -11.59 -8.07
N GLU A 101 -15.84 -11.97 -7.39
CA GLU A 101 -17.17 -11.40 -7.61
C GLU A 101 -17.21 -9.91 -7.26
N PHE A 102 -16.57 -9.50 -6.17
CA PHE A 102 -16.44 -8.09 -5.83
C PHE A 102 -15.75 -7.29 -6.94
N VAL A 103 -14.60 -7.77 -7.46
CA VAL A 103 -13.87 -7.11 -8.56
C VAL A 103 -14.73 -6.98 -9.82
N ARG A 104 -15.57 -7.98 -10.12
CA ARG A 104 -16.47 -7.94 -11.27
C ARG A 104 -17.65 -6.99 -11.09
N ALA A 105 -18.21 -6.96 -9.86
CA ALA A 105 -19.39 -6.16 -9.54
C ALA A 105 -19.06 -4.67 -9.40
N VAL A 106 -17.85 -4.33 -9.02
CA VAL A 106 -17.44 -2.95 -8.77
C VAL A 106 -16.94 -2.31 -10.06
N PRO A 107 -17.57 -1.22 -10.54
CA PRO A 107 -17.21 -0.56 -11.79
C PRO A 107 -15.97 0.34 -11.59
N LEU A 108 -14.85 -0.25 -11.21
CA LEU A 108 -13.57 0.43 -11.03
C LEU A 108 -12.51 -0.14 -11.95
N GLU A 109 -11.60 0.73 -12.36
CA GLU A 109 -10.35 0.33 -12.98
C GLU A 109 -9.35 -0.11 -11.90
N TRP A 110 -8.98 -1.38 -11.91
CA TRP A 110 -8.08 -1.98 -10.94
C TRP A 110 -6.63 -1.89 -11.41
N THR A 111 -5.80 -1.21 -10.61
CA THR A 111 -4.35 -1.21 -10.79
C THR A 111 -3.73 -2.37 -10.03
N THR A 112 -3.02 -3.26 -10.74
CA THR A 112 -2.34 -4.40 -10.09
C THR A 112 -0.94 -4.02 -9.67
N PHE A 113 -0.55 -4.37 -8.43
CA PHE A 113 0.83 -4.26 -7.94
C PHE A 113 1.37 -5.65 -7.54
N ARG A 114 2.68 -5.85 -7.70
CA ARG A 114 3.36 -7.13 -7.48
C ARG A 114 4.24 -7.13 -6.24
N SER A 115 4.64 -5.96 -5.78
CA SER A 115 5.53 -5.78 -4.63
C SER A 115 5.21 -4.49 -3.89
N VAL A 116 5.76 -4.35 -2.68
CA VAL A 116 5.69 -3.09 -1.91
C VAL A 116 6.31 -1.94 -2.69
N SER A 117 7.42 -2.19 -3.38
CA SER A 117 8.10 -1.16 -4.20
C SER A 117 7.23 -0.71 -5.38
N ASP A 118 6.49 -1.63 -5.99
CA ASP A 118 5.54 -1.31 -7.06
C ASP A 118 4.37 -0.48 -6.53
N LEU A 119 3.83 -0.84 -5.37
CA LEU A 119 2.80 -0.07 -4.68
C LEU A 119 3.28 1.36 -4.36
N VAL A 120 4.49 1.51 -3.79
CA VAL A 120 5.10 2.82 -3.51
C VAL A 120 5.20 3.64 -4.80
N ARG A 121 5.65 3.03 -5.89
CA ARG A 121 5.73 3.67 -7.21
C ARG A 121 4.37 4.18 -7.70
N ILE A 122 3.35 3.33 -7.67
CA ILE A 122 1.99 3.68 -8.13
C ILE A 122 1.45 4.86 -7.31
N VAL A 123 1.56 4.80 -5.98
CA VAL A 123 1.06 5.84 -5.08
C VAL A 123 1.85 7.15 -5.26
N THR A 124 3.18 7.08 -5.37
CA THR A 124 4.00 8.29 -5.60
C THR A 124 3.59 8.99 -6.88
N LEU A 125 3.40 8.24 -7.98
CA LEU A 125 2.98 8.82 -9.26
C LEU A 125 1.58 9.42 -9.21
N ASP A 126 0.65 8.79 -8.48
CA ASP A 126 -0.71 9.33 -8.30
C ASP A 126 -0.70 10.61 -7.47
N VAL A 127 0.03 10.64 -6.34
CA VAL A 127 0.16 11.84 -5.51
C VAL A 127 0.81 12.98 -6.30
N VAL A 128 1.89 12.71 -7.04
CA VAL A 128 2.52 13.74 -7.88
C VAL A 128 1.52 14.27 -8.93
N ARG A 129 0.68 13.40 -9.51
CA ARG A 129 -0.36 13.84 -10.45
C ARG A 129 -1.38 14.78 -9.79
N ILE A 130 -1.82 14.46 -8.56
CA ILE A 130 -2.74 15.30 -7.79
C ILE A 130 -2.11 16.66 -7.48
N LEU A 131 -0.87 16.66 -7.01
CA LEU A 131 -0.15 17.88 -6.62
C LEU A 131 0.14 18.81 -7.81
N ARG A 132 0.36 18.24 -8.98
CA ARG A 132 0.61 18.99 -10.23
C ARG A 132 -0.67 19.42 -10.96
N HIS A 133 -1.83 19.26 -10.34
CA HIS A 133 -3.08 19.70 -10.96
C HIS A 133 -3.04 21.21 -11.25
N PRO A 134 -3.50 21.67 -12.44
CA PRO A 134 -3.41 23.09 -12.85
C PRO A 134 -4.04 24.09 -11.88
N THR A 135 -4.99 23.67 -11.05
CA THR A 135 -5.60 24.55 -10.03
C THR A 135 -4.64 24.92 -8.91
N ASN A 136 -3.55 24.19 -8.77
CA ASN A 136 -2.52 24.38 -7.73
C ASN A 136 -3.10 24.65 -6.33
N ARG A 137 -4.07 23.85 -5.91
CA ARG A 137 -4.77 23.98 -4.62
C ARG A 137 -3.83 23.92 -3.42
N TYR A 138 -2.70 23.24 -3.59
CA TYR A 138 -1.72 23.01 -2.52
C TYR A 138 -0.63 24.08 -2.44
N GLY A 139 -0.73 25.13 -3.28
CA GLY A 139 0.13 26.31 -3.21
C GLY A 139 1.61 26.06 -3.53
N LEU A 140 1.89 25.11 -4.39
CA LEU A 140 3.26 24.77 -4.80
C LEU A 140 3.82 25.86 -5.74
N ASN A 141 5.07 26.22 -5.53
CA ASN A 141 5.79 27.11 -6.43
C ASN A 141 6.35 26.37 -7.66
N VAL A 142 6.87 27.09 -8.63
CA VAL A 142 7.38 26.52 -9.88
C VAL A 142 8.52 25.53 -9.63
N THR A 143 9.44 25.84 -8.75
CA THR A 143 10.57 24.97 -8.40
C THR A 143 10.10 23.65 -7.77
N GLU A 144 9.12 23.70 -6.89
CA GLU A 144 8.53 22.51 -6.29
C GLU A 144 7.81 21.64 -7.33
N LEU A 145 7.10 22.25 -8.29
CA LEU A 145 6.47 21.54 -9.40
C LEU A 145 7.50 20.87 -10.33
N GLU A 146 8.64 21.51 -10.56
CA GLU A 146 9.77 20.93 -11.32
C GLU A 146 10.42 19.76 -10.57
N LEU A 147 10.64 19.89 -9.26
CA LEU A 147 11.16 18.82 -8.41
C LEU A 147 10.22 17.59 -8.43
N LEU A 148 8.92 17.79 -8.30
CA LEU A 148 7.93 16.72 -8.41
C LEU A 148 7.96 16.05 -9.79
N SER A 149 8.11 16.83 -10.86
CA SER A 149 8.19 16.32 -12.23
C SER A 149 9.42 15.44 -12.42
N THR A 150 10.58 15.94 -12.00
CA THR A 150 11.86 15.21 -12.06
C THR A 150 11.80 13.93 -11.21
N HIS A 151 11.20 14.02 -10.02
CA HIS A 151 11.00 12.85 -9.16
C HIS A 151 10.11 11.79 -9.83
N ALA A 152 8.99 12.18 -10.43
CA ALA A 152 8.11 11.27 -11.13
C ALA A 152 8.82 10.58 -12.31
N GLU A 153 9.60 11.32 -13.11
CA GLU A 153 10.35 10.72 -14.22
C GLU A 153 11.41 9.73 -13.74
N ARG A 154 12.07 10.02 -12.61
CA ARG A 154 13.00 9.07 -11.98
C ARG A 154 12.28 7.79 -11.52
N ILE A 155 11.15 7.94 -10.85
CA ILE A 155 10.34 6.82 -10.35
C ILE A 155 9.82 5.96 -11.51
N LYS A 156 9.40 6.54 -12.62
CA LYS A 156 8.97 5.80 -13.83
C LYS A 156 10.09 4.93 -14.42
N LYS A 157 11.32 5.39 -14.36
CA LYS A 157 12.50 4.72 -14.94
C LYS A 157 13.07 3.61 -14.04
N LEU A 158 12.68 3.56 -12.75
CA LEU A 158 13.14 2.50 -11.86
C LEU A 158 12.59 1.15 -12.34
N PRO A 159 13.42 0.09 -12.39
CA PRO A 159 12.95 -1.24 -12.72
C PRO A 159 11.90 -1.68 -11.68
N VAL A 160 10.83 -2.29 -12.15
CA VAL A 160 9.86 -2.93 -11.26
C VAL A 160 10.54 -4.17 -10.68
N ASN A 161 10.98 -4.09 -9.42
CA ASN A 161 11.53 -5.26 -8.74
C ASN A 161 10.41 -6.31 -8.55
N VAL A 162 10.53 -7.41 -9.27
CA VAL A 162 9.58 -8.54 -9.24
C VAL A 162 9.81 -9.45 -8.02
N GLY A 163 10.79 -9.13 -7.17
CA GLY A 163 11.20 -9.94 -6.03
C GLY A 163 10.95 -9.24 -4.70
N GLY A 164 9.87 -9.61 -4.04
CA GLY A 164 9.52 -9.22 -2.67
C GLY A 164 8.12 -9.69 -2.36
N GLU A 165 7.97 -10.91 -1.85
CA GLU A 165 6.69 -11.44 -1.39
C GLU A 165 6.14 -10.54 -0.27
N LEU A 166 4.92 -10.06 -0.45
CA LEU A 166 4.10 -9.47 0.61
C LEU A 166 3.59 -10.62 1.49
N GLY A 167 4.36 -11.01 2.47
CA GLY A 167 3.93 -12.00 3.45
C GLY A 167 4.92 -13.15 3.63
N GLY A 168 5.75 -13.02 4.62
CA GLY A 168 6.61 -14.05 5.16
C GLY A 168 7.63 -13.39 6.07
N ALA A 169 7.54 -13.61 7.38
CA ALA A 169 8.64 -13.34 8.27
C ALA A 169 9.84 -14.13 7.75
N GLU A 170 10.88 -13.46 7.26
CA GLU A 170 12.19 -14.08 7.11
C GLU A 170 12.69 -14.47 8.49
N GLY A 171 12.33 -15.68 8.91
CA GLY A 171 13.06 -16.40 9.91
C GLY A 171 14.41 -16.73 9.30
N GLY A 172 15.44 -15.96 9.64
CA GLY A 172 16.82 -16.29 9.35
C GLY A 172 17.16 -17.63 10.00
N GLY A 173 16.93 -18.71 9.27
CA GLY A 173 17.42 -20.03 9.61
C GLY A 173 18.93 -20.01 9.47
N VAL A 174 19.65 -19.94 10.60
CA VAL A 174 21.06 -20.27 10.63
C VAL A 174 21.18 -21.74 10.28
N LEU A 175 21.64 -22.03 9.07
CA LEU A 175 22.13 -23.36 8.70
C LEU A 175 23.35 -23.66 9.57
N LEU A 176 23.14 -24.38 10.67
CA LEU A 176 24.22 -25.02 11.37
C LEU A 176 24.76 -26.14 10.47
N ASP A 177 25.90 -25.89 9.88
CA ASP A 177 26.71 -26.88 9.21
C ASP A 177 27.04 -27.99 10.21
N ILE A 178 26.38 -29.15 10.08
CA ILE A 178 26.72 -30.35 10.83
C ILE A 178 27.90 -31.01 10.06
N GLY A 179 29.06 -30.40 10.25
CA GLY A 179 30.32 -30.96 9.86
C GLY A 179 30.52 -32.31 10.53
N HIS A 180 30.77 -33.31 9.69
CA HIS A 180 31.47 -34.59 9.91
C HIS A 180 31.74 -34.97 11.39
N ARG A 181 30.94 -35.89 11.92
CA ARG A 181 31.38 -36.77 13.02
C ARG A 181 31.92 -38.06 12.36
N GLU A 182 33.23 -38.23 12.44
CA GLU A 182 33.86 -39.51 12.24
C GLU A 182 33.36 -40.52 13.31
N PRO A 183 33.18 -41.81 12.92
CA PRO A 183 32.80 -42.83 13.85
C PRO A 183 34.02 -43.18 14.73
N LEU A 184 33.94 -42.95 16.02
CA LEU A 184 34.87 -43.50 16.99
C LEU A 184 34.73 -45.02 17.03
N LEU A 185 35.81 -45.66 16.58
CA LEU A 185 36.09 -47.10 16.65
C LEU A 185 35.99 -47.59 18.13
N GLY A 186 35.46 -48.80 18.22
CA GLY A 186 35.14 -49.46 19.45
C GLY A 186 36.26 -49.69 20.45
N VAL A 187 35.87 -49.81 21.68
CA VAL A 187 36.60 -50.52 22.73
C VAL A 187 35.79 -51.73 23.10
N ALA A 188 36.35 -52.90 22.76
CA ALA A 188 35.92 -54.19 23.31
C ALA A 188 36.27 -54.21 24.79
N LEU A 189 35.33 -54.62 25.62
CA LEU A 189 35.62 -55.13 26.99
C LEU A 189 35.21 -56.59 26.98
N ASP A 190 36.26 -57.43 27.10
CA ASP A 190 36.15 -58.79 27.56
C ASP A 190 35.74 -58.81 29.03
N GLU A 191 34.77 -59.58 29.39
CA GLU A 191 34.58 -60.65 30.39
C GLU A 191 33.09 -60.92 30.61
#